data_5de74d3fdc17fc93697f13fd32a8f89f
#
_entry.id   5de74d3fdc17fc93697f13fd32a8f89f
#
_cell.length_a   1.000
_cell.length_b   1.000
_cell.length_c   1.000
_cell.angle_alpha   90.00
_cell.angle_beta   90.00
_cell.angle_gamma   90.00
#
_symmetry.space_group_name_H-M   'P 1'
#
loop_
_entity.id
_entity.type
_entity.pdbx_description
1 polymer ?
#
loop_
_entity_poly.entity_id
_entity_poly.type
_entity_poly.pdbx_seq_one_letter_code
_entity_poly.pdbx_strand_id
1 'polypeptide(L)'
;MRYVQEDGTCKDLTIAYIGGGSHAWAWVFMTDLAKETQISGTVRLYDINQKAADENKAIGDRLFARDDVKGDWKFEVSSGLDEALKGADFVVISILPGTFDEMAVDVHAPERYGIYQSVGDTAGPG
;
A
#
# COMPACT_ATOMS: atom_id res chain seq x y z
N MET A 1 20.14 -9.30 13.20
CA MET A 1 19.71 -8.40 12.10
C MET A 1 19.36 -7.05 12.71
N ARG A 2 19.43 -5.96 11.95
CA ARG A 2 19.26 -4.60 12.49
C ARG A 2 17.93 -4.37 13.21
N TYR A 3 16.86 -4.97 12.73
CA TYR A 3 15.50 -4.75 13.23
C TYR A 3 14.96 -5.89 14.11
N VAL A 4 15.62 -7.03 14.15
CA VAL A 4 15.15 -8.21 14.89
C VAL A 4 15.53 -8.09 16.36
N GLN A 5 14.53 -8.18 17.24
CA GLN A 5 14.67 -8.15 18.69
C GLN A 5 15.04 -9.54 19.23
N GLU A 6 15.39 -9.64 20.51
CA GLU A 6 15.72 -10.91 21.19
C GLU A 6 14.55 -11.89 21.23
N ASP A 7 13.31 -11.36 21.25
CA ASP A 7 12.06 -12.14 21.23
C ASP A 7 11.64 -12.61 19.81
N GLY A 8 12.46 -12.27 18.79
CA GLY A 8 12.18 -12.62 17.40
C GLY A 8 11.25 -11.63 16.68
N THR A 9 10.71 -10.61 17.35
CA THR A 9 9.92 -9.56 16.69
C THR A 9 10.81 -8.63 15.87
N CYS A 10 10.22 -7.96 14.89
CA CYS A 10 10.93 -6.99 14.04
C CYS A 10 10.29 -5.62 14.19
N LYS A 11 11.06 -4.63 14.66
CA LYS A 11 10.57 -3.28 14.99
C LYS A 11 11.24 -2.20 14.14
N ASP A 12 10.64 -1.02 14.18
CA ASP A 12 11.14 0.19 13.48
C ASP A 12 11.25 0.03 11.96
N LEU A 13 10.38 -0.79 11.37
CA LEU A 13 10.28 -0.93 9.93
C LEU A 13 9.67 0.31 9.29
N THR A 14 10.10 0.63 8.09
CA THR A 14 9.51 1.68 7.27
C THR A 14 8.97 1.06 5.99
N ILE A 15 7.66 1.16 5.78
CA ILE A 15 6.98 0.72 4.57
C ILE A 15 6.54 1.94 3.77
N ALA A 16 7.02 2.08 2.53
CA ALA A 16 6.48 3.06 1.60
C ALA A 16 5.30 2.43 0.85
N TYR A 17 4.11 3.02 0.98
CA TYR A 17 2.90 2.56 0.30
C TYR A 17 2.56 3.55 -0.82
N ILE A 18 2.85 3.16 -2.06
CA ILE A 18 2.60 3.94 -3.27
C ILE A 18 1.21 3.59 -3.80
N GLY A 19 0.32 4.57 -3.87
CA GLY A 19 -1.12 4.39 -4.03
C GLY A 19 -1.85 4.43 -2.69
N GLY A 20 -1.28 5.16 -1.71
CA GLY A 20 -1.76 5.25 -0.32
C GLY A 20 -3.14 5.88 -0.17
N GLY A 21 -3.70 6.48 -1.22
CA GLY A 21 -5.08 6.97 -1.29
C GLY A 21 -6.12 5.91 -1.68
N SER A 22 -5.73 4.66 -1.90
CA SER A 22 -6.66 3.58 -2.25
C SER A 22 -7.70 3.35 -1.15
N HIS A 23 -8.98 3.38 -1.51
CA HIS A 23 -10.09 3.17 -0.56
C HIS A 23 -10.39 1.69 -0.27
N ALA A 24 -9.74 0.77 -0.96
CA ALA A 24 -9.91 -0.66 -0.73
C ALA A 24 -8.62 -1.29 -0.19
N TRP A 25 -7.59 -1.33 -1.02
CA TRP A 25 -6.36 -2.06 -0.69
C TRP A 25 -5.59 -1.47 0.50
N ALA A 26 -5.52 -0.14 0.62
CA ALA A 26 -4.88 0.47 1.79
C ALA A 26 -5.64 0.16 3.09
N TRP A 27 -6.96 0.09 3.06
CA TRP A 27 -7.76 -0.26 4.26
C TRP A 27 -7.58 -1.72 4.67
N VAL A 28 -7.54 -2.65 3.70
CA VAL A 28 -7.23 -4.07 3.97
C VAL A 28 -5.85 -4.18 4.60
N PHE A 29 -4.85 -3.54 4.00
CA PHE A 29 -3.48 -3.52 4.51
C PHE A 29 -3.40 -2.99 5.96
N MET A 30 -4.04 -1.85 6.26
CA MET A 30 -4.11 -1.30 7.62
C MET A 30 -4.80 -2.26 8.60
N THR A 31 -5.85 -2.93 8.15
CA THR A 31 -6.60 -3.89 8.97
C THR A 31 -5.77 -5.13 9.29
N ASP A 32 -4.95 -5.59 8.37
CA ASP A 32 -4.04 -6.71 8.60
C ASP A 32 -2.91 -6.32 9.54
N LEU A 33 -2.32 -5.14 9.35
CA LEU A 33 -1.32 -4.59 10.27
C LEU A 33 -1.88 -4.38 11.69
N ALA A 34 -3.17 -4.07 11.84
CA ALA A 34 -3.82 -3.92 13.14
C ALA A 34 -3.88 -5.22 13.97
N LYS A 35 -3.76 -6.37 13.30
CA LYS A 35 -3.73 -7.71 13.93
C LYS A 35 -2.31 -8.26 14.11
N GLU A 36 -1.36 -7.68 13.38
CA GLU A 36 0.01 -8.19 13.30
C GLU A 36 0.82 -7.76 14.52
N THR A 37 1.46 -8.72 15.17
CA THR A 37 2.23 -8.50 16.41
C THR A 37 3.72 -8.78 16.27
N GLN A 38 4.13 -9.42 15.17
CA GLN A 38 5.52 -9.81 14.95
C GLN A 38 6.35 -8.68 14.34
N ILE A 39 5.70 -7.75 13.69
CA ILE A 39 6.33 -6.61 13.03
C ILE A 39 5.66 -5.31 13.45
N SER A 40 6.44 -4.23 13.52
CA SER A 40 5.94 -2.89 13.83
C SER A 40 6.76 -1.80 13.14
N GLY A 41 6.23 -0.60 13.05
CA GLY A 41 6.94 0.50 12.43
C GLY A 41 6.07 1.63 11.90
N THR A 42 6.48 2.19 10.76
CA THR A 42 5.81 3.33 10.12
C THR A 42 5.43 2.98 8.68
N VAL A 43 4.20 3.29 8.30
CA VAL A 43 3.73 3.26 6.92
C VAL A 43 3.69 4.68 6.39
N ARG A 44 4.45 4.97 5.33
CA ARG A 44 4.41 6.24 4.61
C ARG A 44 3.51 6.10 3.41
N LEU A 45 2.36 6.77 3.48
CA LEU A 45 1.38 6.81 2.41
C LEU A 45 1.78 7.88 1.38
N TYR A 46 1.91 7.50 0.13
CA TYR A 46 2.07 8.43 -0.98
C TYR A 46 1.03 8.15 -2.04
N ASP A 47 0.39 9.21 -2.52
CA ASP A 47 -0.56 9.17 -3.63
C ASP A 47 -0.48 10.47 -4.42
N ILE A 48 -0.75 10.42 -5.72
CA ILE A 48 -0.92 11.64 -6.54
C ILE A 48 -2.11 12.47 -6.08
N ASN A 49 -3.12 11.81 -5.51
CA ASN A 49 -4.22 12.44 -4.78
C ASN A 49 -3.85 12.53 -3.29
N GLN A 50 -3.12 13.58 -2.94
CA GLN A 50 -2.67 13.82 -1.56
C GLN A 50 -3.82 13.84 -0.55
N LYS A 51 -4.98 14.39 -0.94
CA LYS A 51 -6.16 14.42 -0.08
C LYS A 51 -6.63 13.01 0.29
N ALA A 52 -6.62 12.07 -0.65
CA ALA A 52 -7.00 10.68 -0.39
C ALA A 52 -5.99 9.99 0.55
N ALA A 53 -4.70 10.30 0.42
CA ALA A 53 -3.68 9.82 1.35
C ALA A 53 -3.88 10.37 2.76
N ASP A 54 -4.21 11.66 2.91
CA ASP A 54 -4.52 12.29 4.20
C ASP A 54 -5.76 11.67 4.85
N GLU A 55 -6.81 11.42 4.07
CA GLU A 55 -8.02 10.74 4.54
C GLU A 55 -7.70 9.32 5.04
N ASN A 56 -6.89 8.57 4.31
CA ASN A 56 -6.46 7.23 4.72
C ASN A 56 -5.56 7.26 5.97
N LYS A 57 -4.68 8.24 6.08
CA LYS A 57 -3.92 8.45 7.33
C LYS A 57 -4.86 8.64 8.51
N ALA A 58 -5.86 9.50 8.37
CA ALA A 58 -6.83 9.75 9.45
C ALA A 58 -7.64 8.47 9.81
N ILE A 59 -7.93 7.62 8.83
CA ILE A 59 -8.56 6.31 9.06
C ILE A 59 -7.60 5.39 9.82
N GLY A 60 -6.34 5.30 9.39
CA GLY A 60 -5.31 4.52 10.07
C GLY A 60 -5.12 4.95 11.53
N ASP A 61 -4.98 6.26 11.77
CA ASP A 61 -4.84 6.81 13.12
C ASP A 61 -6.03 6.44 14.03
N ARG A 62 -7.26 6.50 13.50
CA ARG A 62 -8.46 6.08 14.25
C ARG A 62 -8.52 4.59 14.50
N LEU A 63 -8.11 3.77 13.53
CA LEU A 63 -8.06 2.32 13.69
C LEU A 63 -7.08 1.94 14.80
N PHE A 64 -5.88 2.51 14.77
CA PHE A 64 -4.82 2.20 15.74
C PHE A 64 -4.99 2.88 17.12
N ALA A 65 -5.95 3.78 17.25
CA ALA A 65 -6.36 4.32 18.55
C ALA A 65 -7.38 3.42 19.30
N ARG A 66 -7.80 2.29 18.72
CA ARG A 66 -8.75 1.37 19.34
C ARG A 66 -8.03 0.44 20.33
N ASP A 67 -8.70 0.12 21.42
CA ASP A 67 -8.15 -0.75 22.49
C ASP A 67 -8.01 -2.23 22.08
N ASP A 68 -8.72 -2.66 21.01
CA ASP A 68 -8.68 -4.03 20.51
C ASP A 68 -7.62 -4.28 19.43
N VAL A 69 -6.89 -3.26 19.01
CA VAL A 69 -5.79 -3.37 18.04
C VAL A 69 -4.55 -3.92 18.74
N LYS A 70 -3.90 -4.88 18.11
CA LYS A 70 -2.70 -5.56 18.62
C LYS A 70 -1.42 -5.08 17.96
N GLY A 71 -1.52 -4.60 16.73
CA GLY A 71 -0.41 -4.08 15.96
C GLY A 71 0.08 -2.74 16.49
N ASP A 72 1.35 -2.42 16.23
CA ASP A 72 1.97 -1.13 16.59
C ASP A 72 2.54 -0.46 15.35
N TRP A 73 1.69 0.30 14.67
CA TRP A 73 2.03 1.01 13.45
C TRP A 73 1.61 2.46 13.48
N LYS A 74 2.43 3.32 12.87
CA LYS A 74 2.15 4.75 12.66
C LYS A 74 1.94 5.01 11.18
N PHE A 75 1.13 6.00 10.86
CA PHE A 75 0.86 6.40 9.49
C PHE A 75 1.33 7.84 9.25
N GLU A 76 2.07 8.03 8.18
CA GLU A 76 2.55 9.33 7.73
C GLU A 76 2.14 9.52 6.27
N VAL A 77 1.93 10.76 5.85
CA VAL A 77 1.73 11.10 4.42
C VAL A 77 2.99 11.77 3.91
N SER A 78 3.50 11.27 2.81
CA SER A 78 4.66 11.87 2.14
C SER A 78 4.18 12.81 1.05
N SER A 79 4.81 13.98 0.96
CA SER A 79 4.50 15.01 -0.03
C SER A 79 5.03 14.68 -1.44
N GLY A 80 5.96 13.75 -1.53
CA GLY A 80 6.60 13.31 -2.77
C GLY A 80 7.07 11.87 -2.73
N LEU A 81 7.23 11.30 -3.92
CA LEU A 81 7.67 9.91 -4.08
C LEU A 81 9.05 9.66 -3.46
N ASP A 82 10.00 10.58 -3.69
CA ASP A 82 11.36 10.46 -3.14
C ASP A 82 11.36 10.45 -1.61
N GLU A 83 10.50 11.26 -0.99
CA GLU A 83 10.33 11.31 0.45
C GLU A 83 9.77 9.99 0.99
N ALA A 84 8.75 9.43 0.31
CA ALA A 84 8.16 8.16 0.69
C ALA A 84 9.18 7.01 0.65
N LEU A 85 10.00 6.98 -0.40
CA LEU A 85 10.96 5.91 -0.66
C LEU A 85 12.24 6.02 0.18
N LYS A 86 12.60 7.21 0.64
CA LYS A 86 13.87 7.44 1.33
C LYS A 86 14.00 6.59 2.61
N GLY A 87 14.90 5.62 2.58
CA GLY A 87 15.16 4.73 3.71
C GLY A 87 14.02 3.76 4.02
N ALA A 88 13.09 3.52 3.08
CA ALA A 88 12.09 2.49 3.22
C ALA A 88 12.71 1.10 3.18
N ASP A 89 12.27 0.21 4.07
CA ASP A 89 12.70 -1.19 4.09
C ASP A 89 11.88 -2.03 3.11
N PHE A 90 10.62 -1.66 2.91
CA PHE A 90 9.71 -2.29 1.94
C PHE A 90 8.95 -1.23 1.16
N VAL A 91 8.64 -1.56 -0.08
CA VAL A 91 7.80 -0.73 -0.95
C VAL A 91 6.61 -1.56 -1.42
N VAL A 92 5.41 -1.09 -1.11
CA VAL A 92 4.15 -1.62 -1.63
C VAL A 92 3.69 -0.71 -2.75
N ILE A 93 3.39 -1.28 -3.91
CA ILE A 93 2.87 -0.54 -5.06
C ILE A 93 1.44 -1.03 -5.33
N SER A 94 0.48 -0.12 -5.18
CA SER A 94 -0.95 -0.38 -5.38
C SER A 94 -1.56 0.77 -6.17
N ILE A 95 -1.25 0.82 -7.46
CA ILE A 95 -1.66 1.88 -8.37
C ILE A 95 -2.32 1.28 -9.61
N LEU A 96 -3.22 2.03 -10.21
CA LEU A 96 -3.63 1.84 -11.59
C LEU A 96 -2.86 2.85 -12.45
N PRO A 97 -1.89 2.42 -13.27
CA PRO A 97 -1.18 3.33 -14.16
C PRO A 97 -2.08 3.69 -15.35
N GLY A 98 -2.53 4.92 -15.41
CA GLY A 98 -3.43 5.40 -16.44
C GLY A 98 -4.89 5.48 -16.01
N THR A 99 -5.77 5.58 -16.98
CA THR A 99 -7.22 5.67 -16.81
C THR A 99 -7.91 4.34 -17.13
N PHE A 100 -9.22 4.25 -16.87
CA PHE A 100 -10.02 3.09 -17.27
C PHE A 100 -10.09 2.93 -18.79
N ASP A 101 -9.96 4.01 -19.57
CA ASP A 101 -9.96 3.94 -21.04
C ASP A 101 -8.67 3.28 -21.53
N GLU A 102 -7.54 3.61 -20.96
CA GLU A 102 -6.24 2.98 -21.24
C GLU A 102 -6.25 1.51 -20.80
N MET A 103 -6.78 1.22 -19.62
CA MET A 103 -6.95 -0.16 -19.18
C MET A 103 -7.84 -0.98 -20.11
N ALA A 104 -8.91 -0.39 -20.66
CA ALA A 104 -9.76 -1.07 -21.65
C ALA A 104 -8.98 -1.42 -22.92
N VAL A 105 -8.08 -0.52 -23.37
CA VAL A 105 -7.19 -0.82 -24.50
C VAL A 105 -6.27 -1.99 -24.19
N ASP A 106 -5.63 -2.00 -23.02
CA ASP A 106 -4.73 -3.07 -22.60
C ASP A 106 -5.44 -4.43 -22.52
N VAL A 107 -6.67 -4.45 -21.96
CA VAL A 107 -7.47 -5.67 -21.83
C VAL A 107 -7.90 -6.21 -23.20
N HIS A 108 -8.31 -5.33 -24.13
CA HIS A 108 -8.89 -5.75 -25.40
C HIS A 108 -7.89 -5.84 -26.56
N ALA A 109 -6.72 -5.23 -26.46
CA ALA A 109 -5.73 -5.26 -27.53
C ALA A 109 -5.31 -6.68 -27.97
N PRO A 110 -5.16 -7.67 -27.09
CA PRO A 110 -4.80 -9.03 -27.47
C PRO A 110 -5.91 -9.82 -28.15
N GLU A 111 -7.17 -9.40 -28.04
CA GLU A 111 -8.32 -10.13 -28.62
C GLU A 111 -8.24 -10.28 -30.13
N ARG A 112 -7.62 -9.31 -30.81
CA ARG A 112 -7.34 -9.40 -32.26
C ARG A 112 -6.43 -10.57 -32.65
N TYR A 113 -5.75 -11.15 -31.67
CA TYR A 113 -4.92 -12.36 -31.83
C TYR A 113 -5.57 -13.61 -31.23
N GLY A 114 -6.85 -13.53 -30.84
CA GLY A 114 -7.58 -14.64 -30.22
C GLY A 114 -7.19 -14.89 -28.75
N ILE A 115 -6.52 -13.92 -28.10
CA ILE A 115 -6.11 -14.03 -26.70
C ILE A 115 -7.05 -13.17 -25.86
N TYR A 116 -7.78 -13.82 -24.96
CA TYR A 116 -8.69 -13.15 -24.02
C TYR A 116 -8.06 -13.12 -22.64
N GLN A 117 -7.96 -11.94 -22.04
CA GLN A 117 -7.44 -11.75 -20.70
C GLN A 117 -8.44 -11.01 -19.81
N SER A 118 -8.36 -11.24 -18.51
CA SER A 118 -9.10 -10.47 -17.51
C SER A 118 -8.37 -9.19 -17.15
N VAL A 119 -9.02 -8.33 -16.37
CA VAL A 119 -8.39 -7.16 -15.77
C VAL A 119 -7.21 -7.60 -14.89
N GLY A 120 -6.13 -7.08 -15.14
CA GLY A 120 -4.76 -7.13 -14.81
C GLY A 120 -4.19 -7.58 -13.48
N ASP A 121 -4.72 -8.60 -12.84
CA ASP A 121 -4.00 -9.21 -11.70
C ASP A 121 -2.97 -10.26 -12.14
N THR A 122 -2.88 -10.54 -13.41
CA THR A 122 -1.96 -11.53 -13.98
C THR A 122 -1.13 -10.92 -15.09
N ALA A 123 0.09 -11.41 -15.26
CA ALA A 123 0.90 -11.06 -16.41
C ALA A 123 0.19 -11.50 -17.69
N GLY A 124 -0.30 -10.53 -18.45
CA GLY A 124 -0.93 -10.73 -19.75
C GLY A 124 -0.13 -10.03 -20.84
N PRO A 125 -0.52 -10.22 -22.12
CA PRO A 125 0.14 -9.58 -23.25
C PRO A 125 -0.30 -8.12 -23.48
N GLY A 126 -1.23 -7.59 -22.69
CA GLY A 126 -1.71 -6.21 -22.73
C GLY A 126 -1.20 -5.35 -21.60
#